data_6dfba971473347be41bc41bc1456e47a
#
_entry.id   6dfba971473347be41bc41bc1456e47a
#
_cell.length_a   1.000
_cell.length_b   1.000
_cell.length_c   1.000
_cell.angle_alpha   90.00
_cell.angle_beta   90.00
_cell.angle_gamma   90.00
#
_symmetry.space_group_name_H-M   'P 1'
#
loop_
_entity.id
_entity.type
_entity.pdbx_description
1 polymer ?
#
loop_
_entity_poly.entity_id
_entity_poly.type
_entity_poly.pdbx_seq_one_letter_code
_entity_poly.pdbx_strand_id
1 'polypeptide(L)'
;MELELIHQHPQKMKFKHPLLFLHGAFSGAWCWKENYLDYFASQGFECLALSLRGHGESKSHKPLDQLSLKDYQKDLFSVIDQFEETPMVIGHSMGAYLLQQVQQSEKIHGSVLMASPPPFGMLPVFSQLYIQNPIRFHQWGWGTWMSCFENFGNFHDYEKHFFSGTIQGISKKQYRHRYGDESKKALWEMCW
;
A
#
# COMPACT_ATOMS: atom_id res chain seq x y z
N MET A 1 15.40 2.57 -13.26
CA MET A 1 15.17 1.84 -11.99
C MET A 1 14.17 0.76 -12.29
N GLU A 2 14.40 -0.46 -11.83
CA GLU A 2 13.54 -1.61 -12.13
C GLU A 2 12.49 -1.72 -11.02
N LEU A 3 11.21 -1.48 -11.38
CA LEU A 3 10.06 -1.65 -10.50
C LEU A 3 9.37 -2.97 -10.82
N GLU A 4 8.95 -3.68 -9.79
CA GLU A 4 8.12 -4.87 -9.95
C GLU A 4 6.70 -4.47 -10.33
N LEU A 5 6.24 -5.01 -11.44
CA LEU A 5 4.85 -4.93 -11.91
C LEU A 5 4.30 -6.34 -12.08
N ILE A 6 3.28 -6.67 -11.34
CA ILE A 6 2.53 -7.91 -11.55
C ILE A 6 1.37 -7.57 -12.48
N HIS A 7 1.39 -8.16 -13.68
CA HIS A 7 0.42 -7.90 -14.72
C HIS A 7 -0.52 -9.11 -14.89
N GLN A 8 -1.81 -8.84 -14.96
CA GLN A 8 -2.84 -9.83 -15.22
C GLN A 8 -3.75 -9.35 -16.36
N HIS A 9 -3.66 -10.05 -17.49
CA HIS A 9 -4.48 -9.77 -18.67
C HIS A 9 -5.84 -10.45 -18.59
N PRO A 10 -6.92 -9.79 -19.00
CA PRO A 10 -8.22 -10.43 -19.17
C PRO A 10 -8.21 -11.35 -20.39
N GLN A 11 -8.98 -12.44 -20.34
CA GLN A 11 -9.20 -13.26 -21.56
C GLN A 11 -9.88 -12.48 -22.68
N LYS A 12 -10.77 -11.54 -22.31
CA LYS A 12 -11.44 -10.62 -23.24
C LYS A 12 -11.53 -9.25 -22.58
N MET A 13 -10.91 -8.27 -23.19
CA MET A 13 -11.00 -6.87 -22.78
C MET A 13 -12.45 -6.37 -22.90
N LYS A 14 -13.00 -5.82 -21.82
CA LYS A 14 -14.34 -5.21 -21.79
C LYS A 14 -14.28 -3.73 -21.41
N PHE A 15 -13.24 -3.32 -20.72
CA PHE A 15 -13.08 -1.97 -20.21
C PHE A 15 -11.80 -1.35 -20.77
N LYS A 16 -11.90 -0.08 -21.15
CA LYS A 16 -10.82 0.66 -21.76
C LYS A 16 -9.73 1.06 -20.74
N HIS A 17 -10.16 1.52 -19.56
CA HIS A 17 -9.26 2.00 -18.52
C HIS A 17 -8.74 0.84 -17.69
N PRO A 18 -7.41 0.65 -17.63
CA PRO A 18 -6.82 -0.41 -16.80
C PRO A 18 -6.93 -0.10 -15.31
N LEU A 19 -6.80 -1.13 -14.48
CA LEU A 19 -6.75 -1.02 -13.02
C LEU A 19 -5.29 -1.11 -12.56
N LEU A 20 -4.82 -0.08 -11.86
CA LEU A 20 -3.51 -0.07 -11.23
C LEU A 20 -3.68 -0.17 -9.71
N PHE A 21 -3.11 -1.21 -9.10
CA PHE A 21 -3.19 -1.47 -7.67
C PHE A 21 -1.91 -1.03 -6.97
N LEU A 22 -2.07 -0.27 -5.87
CA LEU A 22 -0.99 0.29 -5.08
C LEU A 22 -1.08 -0.20 -3.63
N HIS A 23 -0.03 -0.89 -3.17
CA HIS A 23 0.00 -1.49 -1.85
C HIS A 23 0.18 -0.48 -0.72
N GLY A 24 -0.09 -0.93 0.52
CA GLY A 24 0.19 -0.20 1.75
C GLY A 24 1.62 -0.41 2.25
N ALA A 25 1.94 0.25 3.37
CA ALA A 25 3.24 0.08 4.03
C ALA A 25 3.55 -1.40 4.32
N PHE A 26 4.84 -1.74 4.35
CA PHE A 26 5.36 -3.09 4.65
C PHE A 26 4.99 -4.20 3.65
N SER A 27 4.30 -3.89 2.57
CA SER A 27 3.74 -4.84 1.62
C SER A 27 4.39 -4.70 0.23
N GLY A 28 3.78 -5.28 -0.80
CA GLY A 28 4.20 -5.21 -2.19
C GLY A 28 3.05 -5.61 -3.12
N ALA A 29 3.31 -5.61 -4.42
CA ALA A 29 2.31 -5.98 -5.43
C ALA A 29 1.68 -7.36 -5.21
N TRP A 30 2.41 -8.26 -4.54
CA TRP A 30 1.97 -9.61 -4.22
C TRP A 30 0.65 -9.67 -3.45
N CYS A 31 0.33 -8.64 -2.63
CA CYS A 31 -0.89 -8.63 -1.82
C CYS A 31 -2.17 -8.51 -2.67
N TRP A 32 -2.04 -8.08 -3.90
CA TRP A 32 -3.14 -7.94 -4.85
C TRP A 32 -3.30 -9.16 -5.77
N LYS A 33 -2.21 -9.94 -5.95
CA LYS A 33 -2.16 -11.02 -6.94
C LYS A 33 -3.23 -12.09 -6.70
N GLU A 34 -3.33 -12.58 -5.48
CA GLU A 34 -4.06 -13.84 -5.21
C GLU A 34 -5.61 -13.72 -5.26
N ASN A 35 -6.16 -12.53 -5.09
CA ASN A 35 -7.61 -12.36 -5.04
C ASN A 35 -8.12 -11.26 -5.96
N TYR A 36 -7.39 -10.16 -6.06
CA TYR A 36 -7.87 -8.98 -6.78
C TYR A 36 -7.57 -9.04 -8.27
N LEU A 37 -6.32 -9.28 -8.66
CA LEU A 37 -5.92 -9.24 -10.06
C LEU A 37 -6.69 -10.28 -10.88
N ASP A 38 -6.75 -11.52 -10.42
CA ASP A 38 -7.47 -12.60 -11.12
C ASP A 38 -8.96 -12.32 -11.22
N TYR A 39 -9.56 -11.82 -10.13
CA TYR A 39 -10.98 -11.47 -10.12
C TYR A 39 -11.31 -10.38 -11.14
N PHE A 40 -10.62 -9.24 -11.09
CA PHE A 40 -10.91 -8.13 -11.98
C PHE A 40 -10.53 -8.44 -13.44
N ALA A 41 -9.47 -9.19 -13.67
CA ALA A 41 -9.14 -9.68 -15.00
C ALA A 41 -10.25 -10.59 -15.56
N SER A 42 -10.82 -11.47 -14.73
CA SER A 42 -11.96 -12.30 -15.14
C SER A 42 -13.19 -11.48 -15.54
N GLN A 43 -13.34 -10.27 -14.96
CA GLN A 43 -14.42 -9.34 -15.31
C GLN A 43 -14.14 -8.57 -16.62
N GLY A 44 -12.91 -8.59 -17.13
CA GLY A 44 -12.52 -7.96 -18.40
C GLY A 44 -11.70 -6.68 -18.25
N PHE A 45 -11.14 -6.42 -17.07
CA PHE A 45 -10.17 -5.34 -16.86
C PHE A 45 -8.75 -5.82 -17.10
N GLU A 46 -7.94 -4.99 -17.71
CA GLU A 46 -6.50 -5.11 -17.62
C GLU A 46 -6.05 -4.66 -16.22
N CYS A 47 -5.26 -5.50 -15.52
CA CYS A 47 -4.90 -5.28 -14.12
C CYS A 47 -3.39 -5.30 -13.94
N LEU A 48 -2.86 -4.29 -13.24
CA LEU A 48 -1.46 -4.22 -12.85
C LEU A 48 -1.37 -3.93 -11.35
N ALA A 49 -0.40 -4.54 -10.68
CA ALA A 49 -0.04 -4.20 -9.31
C ALA A 49 1.42 -3.77 -9.26
N LEU A 50 1.66 -2.60 -8.64
CA LEU A 50 2.98 -2.00 -8.50
C LEU A 50 3.54 -2.31 -7.11
N SER A 51 4.79 -2.78 -7.03
CA SER A 51 5.61 -2.66 -5.82
C SER A 51 6.42 -1.37 -5.89
N LEU A 52 6.24 -0.50 -4.91
CA LEU A 52 7.02 0.72 -4.75
C LEU A 52 8.51 0.37 -4.52
N ARG A 53 9.42 1.28 -4.86
CA ARG A 53 10.86 1.06 -4.65
C ARG A 53 11.17 0.61 -3.22
N GLY A 54 12.04 -0.38 -3.08
CA GLY A 54 12.40 -0.97 -1.79
C GLY A 54 11.38 -1.97 -1.23
N HIS A 55 10.30 -2.26 -1.97
CA HIS A 55 9.26 -3.22 -1.60
C HIS A 55 9.13 -4.32 -2.66
N GLY A 56 8.68 -5.52 -2.26
CA GLY A 56 8.61 -6.67 -3.16
C GLY A 56 9.96 -6.90 -3.84
N GLU A 57 9.93 -7.08 -5.17
CA GLU A 57 11.15 -7.25 -5.98
C GLU A 57 11.66 -5.91 -6.56
N SER A 58 11.02 -4.79 -6.22
CA SER A 58 11.44 -3.45 -6.68
C SER A 58 12.74 -3.01 -6.04
N LYS A 59 13.73 -2.68 -6.86
CA LYS A 59 15.03 -2.20 -6.40
C LYS A 59 15.00 -0.72 -6.01
N SER A 60 15.91 -0.32 -5.13
CA SER A 60 16.14 1.07 -4.79
C SER A 60 17.64 1.40 -4.80
N HIS A 61 17.99 2.59 -5.29
CA HIS A 61 19.36 3.10 -5.22
C HIS A 61 19.66 3.84 -3.90
N LYS A 62 18.61 4.06 -3.09
CA LYS A 62 18.73 4.66 -1.76
C LYS A 62 18.43 3.61 -0.69
N PRO A 63 19.01 3.73 0.51
CA PRO A 63 18.56 2.98 1.67
C PRO A 63 17.06 3.19 1.91
N LEU A 64 16.34 2.15 2.32
CA LEU A 64 14.90 2.19 2.52
C LEU A 64 14.48 3.35 3.43
N ASP A 65 15.14 3.53 4.57
CA ASP A 65 14.85 4.57 5.56
C ASP A 65 15.00 6.02 5.04
N GLN A 66 15.62 6.21 3.88
CA GLN A 66 15.78 7.52 3.25
C GLN A 66 14.74 7.82 2.16
N LEU A 67 13.90 6.85 1.83
CA LEU A 67 12.86 7.02 0.84
C LEU A 67 11.72 7.88 1.41
N SER A 68 11.24 8.82 0.61
CA SER A 68 10.15 9.71 0.94
C SER A 68 8.86 9.32 0.21
N LEU A 69 7.73 9.83 0.67
CA LEU A 69 6.46 9.72 -0.06
C LEU A 69 6.58 10.29 -1.49
N LYS A 70 7.39 11.34 -1.66
CA LYS A 70 7.67 11.92 -2.99
C LYS A 70 8.45 10.95 -3.90
N ASP A 71 9.33 10.12 -3.34
CA ASP A 71 10.01 9.08 -4.11
C ASP A 71 8.99 8.03 -4.58
N TYR A 72 8.06 7.64 -3.73
CA TYR A 72 6.97 6.71 -4.06
C TYR A 72 5.97 7.29 -5.07
N GLN A 73 5.67 8.59 -4.99
CA GLN A 73 4.86 9.27 -6.01
C GLN A 73 5.52 9.22 -7.39
N LYS A 74 6.85 9.36 -7.46
CA LYS A 74 7.58 9.25 -8.72
C LYS A 74 7.48 7.84 -9.31
N ASP A 75 7.47 6.80 -8.48
CA ASP A 75 7.27 5.43 -8.94
C ASP A 75 5.89 5.27 -9.55
N LEU A 76 4.87 5.73 -8.82
CA LEU A 76 3.49 5.69 -9.29
C LEU A 76 3.34 6.38 -10.65
N PHE A 77 3.83 7.61 -10.80
CA PHE A 77 3.75 8.33 -12.07
C PHE A 77 4.58 7.68 -13.18
N SER A 78 5.75 7.11 -12.87
CA SER A 78 6.56 6.43 -13.87
C SER A 78 5.88 5.20 -14.47
N VAL A 79 4.95 4.58 -13.71
CA VAL A 79 4.12 3.47 -14.19
C VAL A 79 2.88 4.00 -14.90
N ILE A 80 2.22 5.03 -14.36
CA ILE A 80 1.06 5.66 -15.00
C ILE A 80 1.41 6.17 -16.40
N ASP A 81 2.59 6.75 -16.58
CA ASP A 81 3.05 7.29 -17.86
C ASP A 81 3.33 6.21 -18.94
N GLN A 82 3.28 4.94 -18.59
CA GLN A 82 3.43 3.82 -19.53
C GLN A 82 2.09 3.35 -20.12
N PHE A 83 0.97 3.77 -19.55
CA PHE A 83 -0.35 3.39 -20.05
C PHE A 83 -0.75 4.27 -21.24
N GLU A 84 -1.33 3.65 -22.25
CA GLU A 84 -1.98 4.38 -23.37
C GLU A 84 -3.26 5.07 -22.91
N GLU A 85 -4.01 4.42 -22.02
CA GLU A 85 -5.25 4.91 -21.45
C GLU A 85 -5.07 5.22 -19.96
N THR A 86 -5.62 6.33 -19.50
CA THR A 86 -5.53 6.74 -18.09
C THR A 86 -6.09 5.66 -17.15
N PRO A 87 -5.32 5.14 -16.18
CA PRO A 87 -5.77 4.06 -15.30
C PRO A 87 -6.75 4.55 -14.22
N MET A 88 -7.60 3.63 -13.74
CA MET A 88 -8.17 3.75 -12.41
C MET A 88 -7.18 3.20 -11.39
N VAL A 89 -6.87 3.98 -10.36
CA VAL A 89 -5.87 3.56 -9.35
C VAL A 89 -6.56 3.19 -8.04
N ILE A 90 -6.27 1.99 -7.55
CA ILE A 90 -6.77 1.46 -6.29
C ILE A 90 -5.62 1.44 -5.29
N GLY A 91 -5.67 2.30 -4.27
CA GLY A 91 -4.66 2.38 -3.22
C GLY A 91 -5.17 1.86 -1.89
N HIS A 92 -4.30 1.13 -1.17
CA HIS A 92 -4.57 0.67 0.19
C HIS A 92 -3.63 1.34 1.20
N SER A 93 -4.16 1.81 2.33
CA SER A 93 -3.37 2.39 3.43
C SER A 93 -2.40 3.48 2.94
N MET A 94 -1.08 3.33 3.07
CA MET A 94 -0.06 4.25 2.54
C MET A 94 -0.25 4.50 1.05
N GLY A 95 -0.57 3.47 0.25
CA GLY A 95 -0.87 3.63 -1.18
C GLY A 95 -2.09 4.51 -1.43
N ALA A 96 -3.13 4.41 -0.59
CA ALA A 96 -4.28 5.30 -0.66
C ALA A 96 -3.93 6.73 -0.24
N TYR A 97 -3.07 6.90 0.75
CA TYR A 97 -2.56 8.22 1.16
C TYR A 97 -1.77 8.90 0.04
N LEU A 98 -0.89 8.16 -0.63
CA LEU A 98 -0.17 8.66 -1.82
C LEU A 98 -1.15 9.07 -2.92
N LEU A 99 -2.18 8.25 -3.15
CA LEU A 99 -3.17 8.49 -4.17
C LEU A 99 -4.02 9.75 -3.88
N GLN A 100 -4.34 10.03 -2.62
CA GLN A 100 -5.01 11.28 -2.25
C GLN A 100 -4.25 12.54 -2.71
N GLN A 101 -2.92 12.49 -2.65
CA GLN A 101 -2.07 13.64 -3.01
C GLN A 101 -1.97 13.86 -4.52
N VAL A 102 -2.31 12.86 -5.32
CA VAL A 102 -2.17 12.88 -6.79
C VAL A 102 -3.47 12.67 -7.54
N GLN A 103 -4.59 12.44 -6.86
CA GLN A 103 -5.88 12.09 -7.46
C GLN A 103 -6.47 13.18 -8.39
N GLN A 104 -6.03 14.42 -8.26
CA GLN A 104 -6.44 15.52 -9.15
C GLN A 104 -5.63 15.56 -10.46
N SER A 105 -4.69 14.65 -10.64
CA SER A 105 -3.93 14.56 -11.88
C SER A 105 -4.81 14.08 -13.03
N GLU A 106 -4.74 14.76 -14.17
CA GLU A 106 -5.41 14.35 -15.40
C GLU A 106 -4.91 12.98 -15.94
N LYS A 107 -3.80 12.48 -15.40
CA LYS A 107 -3.22 11.17 -15.75
C LYS A 107 -3.96 9.99 -15.08
N ILE A 108 -4.89 10.27 -14.18
CA ILE A 108 -5.67 9.26 -13.45
C ILE A 108 -7.14 9.40 -13.83
N HIS A 109 -7.74 8.33 -14.35
CA HIS A 109 -9.16 8.31 -14.72
C HIS A 109 -10.07 8.36 -13.49
N GLY A 110 -9.68 7.70 -12.41
CA GLY A 110 -10.39 7.66 -11.15
C GLY A 110 -9.57 7.00 -10.06
N SER A 111 -10.02 7.13 -8.81
CA SER A 111 -9.32 6.58 -7.65
C SER A 111 -10.25 5.87 -6.68
N VAL A 112 -9.75 4.77 -6.10
CA VAL A 112 -10.38 4.06 -4.98
C VAL A 112 -9.43 4.07 -3.79
N LEU A 113 -9.88 4.64 -2.68
CA LEU A 113 -9.09 4.77 -1.46
C LEU A 113 -9.56 3.73 -0.44
N MET A 114 -8.74 2.71 -0.18
CA MET A 114 -9.05 1.65 0.78
C MET A 114 -8.27 1.88 2.07
N ALA A 115 -8.98 1.98 3.21
CA ALA A 115 -8.40 2.19 4.54
C ALA A 115 -7.34 3.33 4.55
N SER A 116 -7.66 4.43 3.87
CA SER A 116 -6.73 5.55 3.71
C SER A 116 -6.52 6.30 5.02
N PRO A 117 -5.27 6.65 5.37
CA PRO A 117 -5.02 7.70 6.36
C PRO A 117 -5.70 9.01 5.95
N PRO A 118 -6.06 9.88 6.91
CA PRO A 118 -6.61 11.19 6.59
C PRO A 118 -5.63 12.06 5.78
N PRO A 119 -6.13 12.99 4.95
CA PRO A 119 -5.27 13.84 4.11
C PRO A 119 -4.38 14.81 4.92
N PHE A 120 -4.73 15.06 6.16
CA PHE A 120 -3.97 15.88 7.12
C PHE A 120 -3.05 15.06 8.04
N GLY A 121 -2.79 13.80 7.67
CA GLY A 121 -1.89 12.90 8.38
C GLY A 121 -2.51 12.18 9.58
N MET A 122 -1.71 11.34 10.22
CA MET A 122 -2.16 10.43 11.29
C MET A 122 -2.12 11.07 12.69
N LEU A 123 -1.38 12.17 12.89
CA LEU A 123 -1.20 12.77 14.21
C LEU A 123 -2.51 13.17 14.90
N PRO A 124 -3.50 13.81 14.22
CA PRO A 124 -4.78 14.12 14.84
C PRO A 124 -5.56 12.86 15.24
N VAL A 125 -5.47 11.78 14.46
CA VAL A 125 -6.12 10.50 14.77
C VAL A 125 -5.53 9.89 16.03
N PHE A 126 -4.21 9.89 16.15
CA PHE A 126 -3.51 9.41 17.35
C PHE A 126 -3.82 10.25 18.58
N SER A 127 -3.85 11.58 18.42
CA SER A 127 -4.21 12.51 19.50
C SER A 127 -5.64 12.27 19.98
N GLN A 128 -6.59 12.10 19.07
CA GLN A 128 -7.98 11.80 19.40
C GLN A 128 -8.12 10.44 20.09
N LEU A 129 -7.43 9.42 19.61
CA LEU A 129 -7.42 8.09 20.24
C LEU A 129 -6.85 8.14 21.64
N TYR A 130 -5.77 8.92 21.87
CA TYR A 130 -5.19 9.12 23.19
C TYR A 130 -6.17 9.78 24.16
N ILE A 131 -6.86 10.84 23.72
CA ILE A 131 -7.84 11.55 24.53
C ILE A 131 -9.06 10.67 24.87
N GLN A 132 -9.57 9.93 23.90
CA GLN A 132 -10.76 9.11 24.07
C GLN A 132 -10.50 7.82 24.85
N ASN A 133 -9.36 7.21 24.65
CA ASN A 133 -9.02 5.94 25.30
C ASN A 133 -7.49 5.78 25.44
N PRO A 134 -6.87 6.39 26.46
CA PRO A 134 -5.42 6.34 26.64
C PRO A 134 -4.89 4.91 26.83
N ILE A 135 -5.67 4.01 27.43
CA ILE A 135 -5.28 2.61 27.62
C ILE A 135 -5.17 1.92 26.25
N ARG A 136 -6.18 2.06 25.39
CA ARG A 136 -6.14 1.52 24.03
C ARG A 136 -5.04 2.18 23.19
N PHE A 137 -4.82 3.49 23.35
CA PHE A 137 -3.72 4.16 22.68
C PHE A 137 -2.37 3.55 23.06
N HIS A 138 -2.11 3.31 24.36
CA HIS A 138 -0.86 2.65 24.79
C HIS A 138 -0.76 1.20 24.34
N GLN A 139 -1.87 0.47 24.31
CA GLN A 139 -1.89 -0.92 23.87
C GLN A 139 -1.77 -1.09 22.35
N TRP A 140 -2.33 -0.18 21.58
CA TRP A 140 -2.47 -0.26 20.12
C TRP A 140 -1.70 0.81 19.35
N GLY A 141 -1.88 2.06 19.76
CA GLY A 141 -1.36 3.20 19.03
C GLY A 141 0.13 3.39 19.24
N TRP A 142 0.53 3.48 20.50
CA TRP A 142 1.92 3.73 20.86
C TRP A 142 2.82 2.54 20.53
N GLY A 143 2.42 1.33 20.92
CA GLY A 143 3.17 0.11 20.62
C GLY A 143 3.30 -0.14 19.13
N THR A 144 2.20 0.02 18.37
CA THR A 144 2.20 -0.14 16.91
C THR A 144 2.99 0.99 16.24
N TRP A 145 2.85 2.24 16.70
CA TRP A 145 3.56 3.38 16.15
C TRP A 145 5.05 3.36 16.48
N MET A 146 5.41 3.05 17.72
CA MET A 146 6.82 2.91 18.10
C MET A 146 7.49 1.72 17.41
N SER A 147 6.78 0.62 17.21
CA SER A 147 7.32 -0.51 16.44
C SER A 147 7.53 -0.17 14.95
N CYS A 148 6.83 0.81 14.41
CA CYS A 148 7.15 1.36 13.09
C CYS A 148 8.50 2.11 13.06
N PHE A 149 9.04 2.52 14.21
CA PHE A 149 10.33 3.22 14.34
C PHE A 149 11.44 2.35 14.91
N GLU A 150 11.10 1.32 15.67
CA GLU A 150 12.03 0.33 16.22
C GLU A 150 11.93 -0.93 15.38
N ASN A 151 12.96 -1.30 14.66
CA ASN A 151 13.10 -2.49 13.81
C ASN A 151 11.96 -3.53 13.93
N PHE A 152 11.16 -3.65 12.92
CA PHE A 152 9.99 -4.54 12.80
C PHE A 152 10.32 -6.05 12.86
N GLY A 153 11.49 -6.42 13.37
CA GLY A 153 11.94 -7.82 13.48
C GLY A 153 11.05 -8.75 14.31
N ASN A 154 10.07 -8.23 15.05
CA ASN A 154 9.14 -9.01 15.85
C ASN A 154 7.69 -8.88 15.39
N PHE A 155 7.41 -9.36 14.21
CA PHE A 155 6.09 -9.42 13.57
C PHE A 155 5.05 -10.29 14.32
N HIS A 156 5.35 -10.74 15.54
CA HIS A 156 4.51 -11.70 16.28
C HIS A 156 3.13 -11.15 16.66
N ASP A 157 3.00 -9.84 16.86
CA ASP A 157 1.73 -9.22 17.23
C ASP A 157 0.96 -8.61 16.03
N TYR A 158 1.61 -8.47 14.87
CA TYR A 158 1.01 -7.91 13.66
C TYR A 158 -0.18 -8.73 13.17
N GLU A 159 -0.10 -10.05 13.27
CA GLU A 159 -1.20 -10.95 12.89
C GLU A 159 -2.50 -10.65 13.64
N LYS A 160 -2.42 -10.25 14.91
CA LYS A 160 -3.58 -9.93 15.76
C LYS A 160 -4.24 -8.61 15.37
N HIS A 161 -3.47 -7.70 14.78
CA HIS A 161 -3.91 -6.34 14.47
C HIS A 161 -4.44 -6.19 13.04
N PHE A 162 -3.91 -6.96 12.10
CA PHE A 162 -4.26 -6.85 10.68
C PHE A 162 -5.22 -7.96 10.19
N PHE A 163 -5.38 -9.04 10.93
CA PHE A 163 -6.26 -10.13 10.53
C PHE A 163 -7.36 -10.37 11.56
N SER A 164 -8.58 -9.96 11.24
CA SER A 164 -9.77 -10.22 12.05
C SER A 164 -10.29 -11.64 11.79
N GLY A 165 -9.65 -12.67 12.33
CA GLY A 165 -10.18 -14.03 12.29
C GLY A 165 -9.38 -15.00 11.42
N THR A 166 -9.93 -16.19 11.20
CA THR A 166 -9.31 -17.26 10.41
C THR A 166 -9.56 -16.99 8.93
N ILE A 167 -8.51 -16.72 8.16
CA ILE A 167 -8.62 -16.70 6.70
C ILE A 167 -8.75 -18.15 6.27
N GLN A 168 -9.94 -18.52 5.73
CA GLN A 168 -10.16 -19.89 5.26
C GLN A 168 -9.17 -20.24 4.14
N GLY A 169 -8.44 -21.32 4.32
CA GLY A 169 -7.58 -21.91 3.29
C GLY A 169 -6.17 -21.32 3.17
N ILE A 170 -5.82 -20.27 3.89
CA ILE A 170 -4.50 -19.66 3.79
C ILE A 170 -3.84 -19.59 5.17
N SER A 171 -2.68 -20.22 5.28
CA SER A 171 -1.86 -20.13 6.49
C SER A 171 -1.32 -18.72 6.65
N LYS A 172 -1.65 -18.04 7.76
CA LYS A 172 -1.06 -16.74 8.13
C LYS A 172 0.48 -16.75 8.05
N LYS A 173 1.08 -17.93 8.25
CA LYS A 173 2.51 -18.19 8.15
C LYS A 173 3.07 -17.92 6.74
N GLN A 174 2.29 -18.15 5.68
CA GLN A 174 2.73 -17.95 4.29
C GLN A 174 2.87 -16.46 3.94
N TYR A 175 2.06 -15.59 4.54
CA TYR A 175 2.16 -14.14 4.31
C TYR A 175 3.27 -13.48 5.12
N ARG A 176 3.60 -14.03 6.29
CA ARG A 176 4.60 -13.45 7.20
C ARG A 176 5.96 -13.20 6.53
N HIS A 177 6.38 -14.08 5.63
CA HIS A 177 7.67 -13.95 4.93
C HIS A 177 7.65 -12.95 3.78
N ARG A 178 6.47 -12.48 3.36
CA ARG A 178 6.31 -11.55 2.25
C ARG A 178 6.26 -10.09 2.70
N TYR A 179 5.95 -9.84 3.97
CA TYR A 179 6.04 -8.49 4.51
C TYR A 179 7.50 -8.11 4.72
N GLY A 180 7.84 -6.91 4.29
CA GLY A 180 9.18 -6.33 4.43
C GLY A 180 9.21 -5.19 5.45
N ASP A 181 10.31 -4.48 5.46
CA ASP A 181 10.45 -3.23 6.21
C ASP A 181 9.79 -2.06 5.44
N GLU A 182 9.61 -0.94 6.13
CA GLU A 182 9.12 0.29 5.54
C GLU A 182 10.07 1.46 5.83
N SER A 183 10.05 2.47 4.98
CA SER A 183 10.80 3.70 5.20
C SER A 183 10.30 4.45 6.42
N LYS A 184 11.18 4.64 7.41
CA LYS A 184 10.90 5.48 8.57
C LYS A 184 10.57 6.92 8.17
N LYS A 185 11.23 7.42 7.13
CA LYS A 185 10.96 8.75 6.59
C LYS A 185 9.57 8.85 5.98
N ALA A 186 9.15 7.88 5.16
CA ALA A 186 7.82 7.87 4.57
C ALA A 186 6.74 7.76 5.64
N LEU A 187 6.93 6.89 6.65
CA LEU A 187 6.01 6.77 7.80
C LEU A 187 5.91 8.10 8.58
N TRP A 188 7.05 8.77 8.80
CA TRP A 188 7.06 10.07 9.46
C TRP A 188 6.31 11.13 8.64
N GLU A 189 6.53 11.18 7.33
CA GLU A 189 5.84 12.10 6.42
C GLU A 189 4.31 11.86 6.37
N MET A 190 3.85 10.63 6.64
CA MET A 190 2.42 10.32 6.77
C MET A 190 1.78 10.82 8.08
N CYS A 191 2.56 11.26 9.04
CA CYS A 191 2.04 11.75 10.33
C CYS A 191 1.54 13.21 10.23
N TRP A 192 2.06 13.99 9.29
CA TRP A 192 1.84 15.43 9.13
C TRP A 192 1.10 15.71 7.81
#